data_ccee4c58e19f1ce4278a6825d12b7028
#
_entry.id   ccee4c58e19f1ce4278a6825d12b7028
#
_cell.length_a   1.000
_cell.length_b   1.000
_cell.length_c   1.000
_cell.angle_alpha   90.00
_cell.angle_beta   90.00
_cell.angle_gamma   90.00
#
_symmetry.space_group_name_H-M   'P 1'
#
loop_
_entity.id
_entity.type
_entity.pdbx_description
1 polymer ?
#
loop_
_entity_poly.entity_id
_entity_poly.type
_entity_poly.pdbx_seq_one_letter_code
_entity_poly.pdbx_strand_id
1 'polypeptide(L)'
;MSLLEEVRCPRSMAMKSTNGDTIEVRRGGPGSAAEVRKWTRAMFQFAVDNELLVENPFADIRNRDKQRKRDRILTMDELRTVWRVAGCMGYPWGPYLQLIMLTGDRRGEWANAHADWLDPGCTRLEIPAAHYKTDKPQVVPLSAQAREIVSSLPGQEFGPFIFSTTGGLRPVSGFSKAKARLDKLISAETGAPLPHWVIHDLRRSMATHMERIGIAPHIIEACLGHVLKGVAGTYRHYSYLAEKTDALQRWANELLP
;
A
#
# COMPACT_ATOMS: atom_id res chain seq x y z
N MET A 1 -18.57 27.20 16.09
CA MET A 1 -17.73 25.99 15.93
C MET A 1 -16.93 26.18 14.66
N SER A 2 -15.60 26.08 14.69
CA SER A 2 -14.79 26.27 13.48
C SER A 2 -14.94 25.05 12.53
N LEU A 3 -14.75 25.24 11.21
CA LEU A 3 -14.78 24.17 10.22
C LEU A 3 -13.87 23.00 10.60
N LEU A 4 -12.71 23.28 11.20
CA LEU A 4 -11.76 22.24 11.62
C LEU A 4 -12.27 21.43 12.82
N GLU A 5 -13.00 22.03 13.74
CA GLU A 5 -13.65 21.33 14.86
C GLU A 5 -14.77 20.42 14.35
N GLU A 6 -15.51 20.90 13.37
CA GLU A 6 -16.56 20.11 12.73
C GLU A 6 -16.00 18.88 11.99
N VAL A 7 -14.88 19.01 11.29
CA VAL A 7 -14.21 17.89 10.60
C VAL A 7 -13.51 16.96 11.60
N ARG A 8 -13.06 17.45 12.74
CA ARG A 8 -12.38 16.68 13.79
C ARG A 8 -13.30 15.67 14.48
N CYS A 9 -14.59 16.01 14.65
CA CYS A 9 -15.56 15.10 15.25
C CYS A 9 -16.01 14.07 14.20
N PRO A 10 -15.71 12.76 14.38
CA PRO A 10 -16.20 11.75 13.46
C PRO A 10 -17.72 11.71 13.48
N ARG A 11 -18.32 11.77 12.31
CA ARG A 11 -19.78 11.61 12.13
C ARG A 11 -20.06 10.26 11.50
N SER A 12 -20.96 9.50 12.11
CA SER A 12 -21.54 8.32 11.49
C SER A 12 -22.74 8.74 10.68
N MET A 13 -22.79 8.34 9.42
CA MET A 13 -23.92 8.56 8.53
C MET A 13 -24.39 7.21 7.98
N ALA A 14 -25.66 6.95 8.12
CA ALA A 14 -26.28 5.83 7.44
C ALA A 14 -26.44 6.17 5.96
N MET A 15 -25.80 5.41 5.07
CA MET A 15 -25.95 5.54 3.62
C MET A 15 -26.53 4.25 3.06
N LYS A 16 -27.47 4.36 2.14
CA LYS A 16 -27.96 3.19 1.39
C LYS A 16 -26.91 2.80 0.34
N SER A 17 -26.51 1.54 0.36
CA SER A 17 -25.74 0.92 -0.71
C SER A 17 -26.55 0.86 -2.00
N THR A 18 -25.88 0.68 -3.14
CA THR A 18 -26.53 0.37 -4.42
C THR A 18 -27.39 -0.90 -4.38
N ASN A 19 -27.15 -1.78 -3.42
CA ASN A 19 -27.91 -3.01 -3.19
C ASN A 19 -29.03 -2.85 -2.14
N GLY A 20 -29.30 -1.62 -1.67
CA GLY A 20 -30.36 -1.35 -0.68
C GLY A 20 -29.94 -1.50 0.80
N ASP A 21 -28.76 -2.06 1.09
CA ASP A 21 -28.26 -2.24 2.45
C ASP A 21 -27.91 -0.91 3.10
N THR A 22 -28.20 -0.75 4.38
CA THR A 22 -27.78 0.42 5.15
C THR A 22 -26.34 0.23 5.61
N ILE A 23 -25.42 1.08 5.13
CA ILE A 23 -24.02 1.09 5.51
C ILE A 23 -23.76 2.29 6.41
N GLU A 24 -23.19 2.08 7.58
CA GLU A 24 -22.71 3.14 8.44
C GLU A 24 -21.36 3.65 7.95
N VAL A 25 -21.32 4.90 7.46
CA VAL A 25 -20.09 5.54 6.99
C VAL A 25 -19.61 6.55 8.03
N ARG A 26 -18.46 6.30 8.63
CA ARG A 26 -17.76 7.29 9.48
C ARG A 26 -17.00 8.28 8.63
N ARG A 27 -17.29 9.57 8.80
CA ARG A 27 -16.55 10.68 8.15
C ARG A 27 -15.96 11.61 9.20
N GLY A 28 -14.81 12.20 8.87
CA GLY A 28 -14.11 13.11 9.78
C GLY A 28 -13.15 12.39 10.71
N GLY A 29 -12.73 13.11 11.74
CA GLY A 29 -11.78 12.68 12.77
C GLY A 29 -10.47 13.48 12.76
N PRO A 30 -9.61 13.28 13.77
CA PRO A 30 -8.36 14.04 13.94
C PRO A 30 -7.44 14.02 12.70
N GLY A 31 -7.31 12.87 12.03
CA GLY A 31 -6.52 12.75 10.82
C GLY A 31 -7.07 13.57 9.65
N SER A 32 -8.41 13.55 9.48
CA SER A 32 -9.06 14.36 8.43
C SER A 32 -8.91 15.85 8.70
N ALA A 33 -9.05 16.27 9.95
CA ALA A 33 -8.84 17.67 10.33
C ALA A 33 -7.39 18.13 10.08
N ALA A 34 -6.41 17.27 10.37
CA ALA A 34 -5.00 17.56 10.09
C ALA A 34 -4.72 17.70 8.60
N GLU A 35 -5.30 16.85 7.76
CA GLU A 35 -5.16 16.94 6.29
C GLU A 35 -5.87 18.19 5.74
N VAL A 36 -7.10 18.49 6.15
CA VAL A 36 -7.80 19.73 5.76
C VAL A 36 -6.93 20.95 6.12
N ARG A 37 -6.44 21.02 7.36
CA ARG A 37 -5.56 22.13 7.77
C ARG A 37 -4.30 22.24 6.91
N LYS A 38 -3.63 21.11 6.64
CA LYS A 38 -2.41 21.06 5.82
C LYS A 38 -2.64 21.62 4.42
N TRP A 39 -3.67 21.14 3.74
CA TRP A 39 -3.97 21.56 2.38
C TRP A 39 -4.49 23.00 2.30
N THR A 40 -5.34 23.41 3.25
CA THR A 40 -5.80 24.80 3.32
C THR A 40 -4.64 25.75 3.57
N ARG A 41 -3.73 25.42 4.50
CA ARG A 41 -2.53 26.22 4.74
C ARG A 41 -1.65 26.32 3.48
N ALA A 42 -1.43 25.22 2.78
CA ALA A 42 -0.64 25.21 1.54
C ALA A 42 -1.29 26.05 0.45
N MET A 43 -2.62 25.97 0.28
CA MET A 43 -3.38 26.78 -0.69
C MET A 43 -3.25 28.27 -0.40
N PHE A 44 -3.42 28.71 0.86
CA PHE A 44 -3.28 30.10 1.23
C PHE A 44 -1.82 30.58 1.16
N GLN A 45 -0.86 29.70 1.43
CA GLN A 45 0.55 30.04 1.25
C GLN A 45 0.87 30.28 -0.24
N PHE A 46 0.36 29.44 -1.13
CA PHE A 46 0.48 29.68 -2.57
C PHE A 46 -0.12 31.03 -2.99
N ALA A 47 -1.26 31.42 -2.41
CA ALA A 47 -1.86 32.74 -2.69
C ALA A 47 -0.98 33.89 -2.21
N VAL A 48 -0.31 33.76 -1.06
CA VAL A 48 0.67 34.75 -0.58
C VAL A 48 1.91 34.79 -1.48
N ASP A 49 2.46 33.62 -1.84
CA ASP A 49 3.65 33.49 -2.67
C ASP A 49 3.42 34.07 -4.11
N ASN A 50 2.15 34.16 -4.54
CA ASN A 50 1.74 34.77 -5.82
C ASN A 50 1.10 36.17 -5.65
N GLU A 51 1.34 36.82 -4.52
CA GLU A 51 0.90 38.21 -4.25
C GLU A 51 -0.63 38.42 -4.30
N LEU A 52 -1.42 37.32 -4.21
CA LEU A 52 -2.90 37.37 -4.19
C LEU A 52 -3.43 37.70 -2.80
N LEU A 53 -2.64 37.49 -1.76
CA LEU A 53 -2.94 37.78 -0.37
C LEU A 53 -1.70 38.34 0.34
N VAL A 54 -1.92 39.22 1.31
CA VAL A 54 -0.83 39.81 2.11
C VAL A 54 -0.29 38.82 3.11
N GLU A 55 -1.15 38.02 3.73
CA GLU A 55 -0.78 37.05 4.77
C GLU A 55 -1.61 35.78 4.66
N ASN A 56 -1.08 34.69 5.23
CA ASN A 56 -1.75 33.40 5.26
C ASN A 56 -2.61 33.28 6.52
N PRO A 57 -3.96 33.33 6.42
CA PRO A 57 -4.85 33.27 7.60
C PRO A 57 -4.79 31.92 8.35
N PHE A 58 -4.14 30.91 7.77
CA PHE A 58 -3.96 29.59 8.37
C PHE A 58 -2.55 29.37 8.94
N ALA A 59 -1.66 30.39 8.90
CA ALA A 59 -0.28 30.25 9.37
C ALA A 59 -0.19 29.79 10.82
N ASP A 60 -0.98 30.40 11.71
CA ASP A 60 -0.91 30.19 13.16
C ASP A 60 -1.86 29.10 13.68
N ILE A 61 -2.65 28.49 12.81
CA ILE A 61 -3.53 27.39 13.21
C ILE A 61 -2.70 26.15 13.54
N ARG A 62 -2.56 25.86 14.83
CA ARG A 62 -1.77 24.72 15.33
C ARG A 62 -2.51 23.41 15.13
N ASN A 63 -1.75 22.35 14.81
CA ASN A 63 -2.29 20.99 14.88
C ASN A 63 -2.34 20.56 16.35
N ARG A 64 -3.54 20.46 16.92
CA ARG A 64 -3.77 20.03 18.31
C ARG A 64 -3.79 18.52 18.47
N ASP A 65 -3.89 17.78 17.36
CA ASP A 65 -4.02 16.34 17.37
C ASP A 65 -2.66 15.69 17.09
N LYS A 66 -2.12 14.99 18.08
CA LYS A 66 -1.00 14.08 17.84
C LYS A 66 -1.53 12.88 17.09
N GLN A 67 -1.16 12.75 15.82
CA GLN A 67 -1.41 11.50 15.08
C GLN A 67 -0.66 10.37 15.77
N ARG A 68 -1.38 9.41 16.33
CA ARG A 68 -0.76 8.17 16.82
C ARG A 68 -0.24 7.40 15.60
N LYS A 69 1.06 7.17 15.57
CA LYS A 69 1.64 6.24 14.58
C LYS A 69 1.02 4.87 14.82
N ARG A 70 0.57 4.25 13.75
CA ARG A 70 0.12 2.86 13.80
C ARG A 70 1.34 1.96 13.94
N ASP A 71 1.24 0.97 14.79
CA ASP A 71 2.28 -0.01 15.10
C ASP A 71 1.79 -1.46 14.93
N ARG A 72 0.66 -1.64 14.24
CA ARG A 72 0.06 -2.95 13.98
C ARG A 72 1.00 -3.80 13.12
N ILE A 73 1.43 -4.93 13.68
CA ILE A 73 2.14 -6.01 13.01
C ILE A 73 1.23 -7.24 13.06
N LEU A 74 0.94 -7.83 11.92
CA LEU A 74 0.20 -9.09 11.84
C LEU A 74 1.12 -10.24 12.27
N THR A 75 0.59 -11.20 13.00
CA THR A 75 1.30 -12.43 13.32
C THR A 75 1.47 -13.30 12.06
N MET A 76 2.34 -14.30 12.08
CA MET A 76 2.48 -15.22 10.95
C MET A 76 1.18 -15.96 10.65
N ASP A 77 0.45 -16.38 11.69
CA ASP A 77 -0.84 -17.06 11.52
C ASP A 77 -1.90 -16.14 10.89
N GLU A 78 -1.93 -14.87 11.30
CA GLU A 78 -2.79 -13.87 10.66
C GLU A 78 -2.39 -13.63 9.20
N LEU A 79 -1.09 -13.55 8.88
CA LEU A 79 -0.61 -13.41 7.52
C LEU A 79 -0.98 -14.64 6.67
N ARG A 80 -0.78 -15.85 7.16
CA ARG A 80 -1.17 -17.09 6.47
C ARG A 80 -2.69 -17.17 6.26
N THR A 81 -3.47 -16.70 7.22
CA THR A 81 -4.93 -16.59 7.07
C THR A 81 -5.29 -15.59 5.99
N VAL A 82 -4.70 -14.40 6.00
CA VAL A 82 -4.89 -13.40 4.95
C VAL A 82 -4.50 -13.93 3.57
N TRP A 83 -3.37 -14.63 3.47
CA TRP A 83 -2.90 -15.25 2.25
C TRP A 83 -3.91 -16.24 1.66
N ARG A 84 -4.36 -17.19 2.48
CA ARG A 84 -5.28 -18.25 2.08
C ARG A 84 -6.62 -17.67 1.64
N VAL A 85 -7.19 -16.76 2.42
CA VAL A 85 -8.46 -16.12 2.10
C VAL A 85 -8.35 -15.20 0.88
N ALA A 86 -7.22 -14.50 0.71
CA ALA A 86 -6.97 -13.71 -0.48
C ALA A 86 -6.99 -14.59 -1.74
N GLY A 87 -6.41 -15.79 -1.70
CA GLY A 87 -6.46 -16.75 -2.82
C GLY A 87 -7.89 -17.08 -3.27
N CYS A 88 -8.87 -17.09 -2.35
CA CYS A 88 -10.27 -17.32 -2.66
C CYS A 88 -10.99 -16.11 -3.29
N MET A 89 -10.38 -14.93 -3.33
CA MET A 89 -11.01 -13.72 -3.87
C MET A 89 -11.08 -13.71 -5.41
N GLY A 90 -10.23 -14.49 -6.07
CA GLY A 90 -10.07 -14.48 -7.51
C GLY A 90 -9.41 -13.20 -8.04
N TYR A 91 -9.23 -13.17 -9.36
CA TYR A 91 -8.66 -12.01 -10.06
C TYR A 91 -9.62 -10.81 -10.03
N PRO A 92 -9.15 -9.57 -9.91
CA PRO A 92 -7.75 -9.19 -9.76
C PRO A 92 -7.24 -9.22 -8.31
N TRP A 93 -8.11 -9.29 -7.32
CA TRP A 93 -7.79 -8.98 -5.92
C TRP A 93 -6.98 -10.05 -5.20
N GLY A 94 -7.23 -11.33 -5.48
CA GLY A 94 -6.50 -12.44 -4.87
C GLY A 94 -5.00 -12.37 -5.16
N PRO A 95 -4.60 -12.53 -6.42
CA PRO A 95 -3.18 -12.48 -6.80
C PRO A 95 -2.53 -11.12 -6.50
N TYR A 96 -3.27 -10.01 -6.63
CA TYR A 96 -2.78 -8.68 -6.25
C TYR A 96 -2.36 -8.61 -4.77
N LEU A 97 -3.21 -9.08 -3.85
CA LEU A 97 -2.91 -9.08 -2.42
C LEU A 97 -1.77 -10.04 -2.08
N GLN A 98 -1.75 -11.19 -2.70
CA GLN A 98 -0.68 -12.18 -2.53
C GLN A 98 0.68 -11.63 -2.99
N LEU A 99 0.76 -10.93 -4.11
CA LEU A 99 2.00 -10.29 -4.57
C LEU A 99 2.45 -9.18 -3.61
N ILE A 100 1.54 -8.34 -3.10
CA ILE A 100 1.89 -7.35 -2.06
C ILE A 100 2.46 -8.03 -0.81
N MET A 101 1.95 -9.19 -0.42
CA MET A 101 2.46 -9.94 0.73
C MET A 101 3.85 -10.52 0.48
N LEU A 102 4.14 -10.98 -0.74
CA LEU A 102 5.43 -11.56 -1.10
C LEU A 102 6.52 -10.52 -1.34
N THR A 103 6.19 -9.37 -1.89
CA THR A 103 7.17 -8.35 -2.29
C THR A 103 7.29 -7.19 -1.30
N GLY A 104 6.26 -6.97 -0.48
CA GLY A 104 6.18 -5.82 0.41
C GLY A 104 6.04 -4.48 -0.30
N ASP A 105 5.73 -4.46 -1.56
CA ASP A 105 5.59 -3.24 -2.35
C ASP A 105 4.44 -2.35 -1.86
N ARG A 106 4.50 -1.08 -2.23
CA ARG A 106 3.38 -0.18 -1.92
C ARG A 106 2.17 -0.55 -2.77
N ARG A 107 0.99 -0.37 -2.18
CA ARG A 107 -0.30 -0.63 -2.83
C ARG A 107 -0.37 -0.14 -4.28
N GLY A 108 0.16 1.06 -4.55
CA GLY A 108 0.12 1.65 -5.89
C GLY A 108 1.08 1.00 -6.87
N GLU A 109 2.14 0.37 -6.44
CA GLU A 109 3.19 -0.18 -7.30
C GLU A 109 2.62 -1.35 -8.11
N TRP A 110 2.08 -2.38 -7.47
CA TRP A 110 1.40 -3.48 -8.17
C TRP A 110 0.08 -3.06 -8.83
N ALA A 111 -0.68 -2.12 -8.24
CA ALA A 111 -1.93 -1.66 -8.86
C ALA A 111 -1.70 -1.01 -10.22
N ASN A 112 -0.59 -0.29 -10.37
CA ASN A 112 -0.23 0.38 -11.62
C ASN A 112 0.83 -0.39 -12.42
N ALA A 113 1.14 -1.63 -12.06
CA ALA A 113 2.13 -2.42 -12.77
C ALA A 113 1.68 -2.72 -14.21
N HIS A 114 2.60 -2.55 -15.16
CA HIS A 114 2.43 -2.87 -16.57
C HIS A 114 3.08 -4.20 -16.90
N ALA A 115 2.54 -4.89 -17.88
CA ALA A 115 3.09 -6.19 -18.33
C ALA A 115 4.51 -6.06 -18.89
N ASP A 116 4.83 -4.96 -19.57
CA ASP A 116 6.14 -4.65 -20.12
C ASP A 116 7.21 -4.28 -19.08
N TRP A 117 6.81 -4.10 -17.81
CA TRP A 117 7.75 -3.93 -16.70
C TRP A 117 8.25 -5.26 -16.12
N LEU A 118 7.67 -6.37 -16.54
CA LEU A 118 8.16 -7.70 -16.21
C LEU A 118 9.25 -8.10 -17.19
N ASP A 119 10.36 -8.64 -16.69
CA ASP A 119 11.36 -9.24 -17.58
C ASP A 119 10.78 -10.50 -18.25
N PRO A 120 11.32 -10.94 -19.41
CA PRO A 120 10.78 -12.07 -20.16
C PRO A 120 10.67 -13.38 -19.37
N GLY A 121 11.50 -13.55 -18.35
CA GLY A 121 11.46 -14.72 -17.45
C GLY A 121 10.55 -14.54 -16.24
N CYS A 122 9.85 -13.41 -16.12
CA CYS A 122 9.07 -13.04 -14.93
C CYS A 122 9.88 -13.18 -13.63
N THR A 123 11.19 -12.92 -13.68
CA THR A 123 12.07 -13.01 -12.50
C THR A 123 12.09 -11.74 -11.69
N ARG A 124 11.70 -10.63 -12.27
CA ARG A 124 11.65 -9.33 -11.61
C ARG A 124 10.64 -8.39 -12.27
N LEU A 125 10.16 -7.44 -11.50
CA LEU A 125 9.39 -6.28 -11.96
C LEU A 125 10.30 -5.04 -11.93
N GLU A 126 10.43 -4.34 -13.05
CA GLU A 126 11.25 -3.14 -13.20
C GLU A 126 10.34 -1.91 -13.33
N ILE A 127 10.11 -1.21 -12.23
CA ILE A 127 9.27 -0.02 -12.20
C ILE A 127 10.08 1.18 -12.69
N PRO A 128 9.71 1.84 -13.81
CA PRO A 128 10.43 2.99 -14.31
C PRO A 128 10.41 4.17 -13.33
N ALA A 129 11.45 5.01 -13.35
CA ALA A 129 11.59 6.18 -12.49
C ALA A 129 10.36 7.10 -12.52
N ALA A 130 9.81 7.36 -13.71
CA ALA A 130 8.63 8.21 -13.89
C ALA A 130 7.36 7.69 -13.18
N HIS A 131 7.32 6.41 -12.84
CA HIS A 131 6.20 5.76 -12.16
C HIS A 131 6.50 5.40 -10.70
N TYR A 132 7.69 5.76 -10.22
CA TYR A 132 8.10 5.47 -8.85
C TYR A 132 8.20 6.73 -7.99
N LYS A 133 7.71 6.65 -6.77
CA LYS A 133 7.57 7.81 -5.85
C LYS A 133 8.86 8.61 -5.61
N THR A 134 10.02 8.02 -5.83
CA THR A 134 11.32 8.64 -5.54
C THR A 134 12.08 9.11 -6.79
N ASP A 135 11.42 9.11 -7.96
CA ASP A 135 12.00 9.45 -9.27
C ASP A 135 13.28 8.64 -9.60
N LYS A 136 13.40 7.44 -9.03
CA LYS A 136 14.46 6.46 -9.32
C LYS A 136 13.81 5.13 -9.69
N PRO A 137 14.35 4.38 -10.66
CA PRO A 137 13.80 3.09 -11.01
C PRO A 137 13.89 2.12 -9.83
N GLN A 138 12.88 1.27 -9.67
CA GLN A 138 12.87 0.22 -8.66
C GLN A 138 12.82 -1.14 -9.33
N VAL A 139 13.75 -2.00 -8.95
CA VAL A 139 13.77 -3.40 -9.36
C VAL A 139 13.30 -4.25 -8.19
N VAL A 140 12.23 -5.02 -8.39
CA VAL A 140 11.63 -5.92 -7.42
C VAL A 140 11.86 -7.35 -7.89
N PRO A 141 12.81 -8.10 -7.31
CA PRO A 141 12.95 -9.53 -7.61
C PRO A 141 11.70 -10.31 -7.20
N LEU A 142 11.35 -11.31 -7.96
CA LEU A 142 10.21 -12.17 -7.69
C LEU A 142 10.68 -13.54 -7.18
N SER A 143 10.21 -13.93 -6.00
CA SER A 143 10.40 -15.28 -5.48
C SER A 143 9.72 -16.31 -6.40
N ALA A 144 10.04 -17.59 -6.26
CA ALA A 144 9.41 -18.66 -7.03
C ALA A 144 7.88 -18.60 -6.94
N GLN A 145 7.35 -18.37 -5.74
CA GLN A 145 5.91 -18.26 -5.49
C GLN A 145 5.29 -17.03 -6.17
N ALA A 146 6.00 -15.88 -6.15
CA ALA A 146 5.55 -14.68 -6.84
C ALA A 146 5.54 -14.85 -8.36
N ARG A 147 6.55 -15.53 -8.91
CA ARG A 147 6.63 -15.86 -10.34
C ARG A 147 5.48 -16.77 -10.78
N GLU A 148 5.14 -17.77 -9.98
CA GLU A 148 4.00 -18.66 -10.26
C GLU A 148 2.71 -17.86 -10.34
N ILE A 149 2.47 -16.93 -9.39
CA ILE A 149 1.31 -16.06 -9.42
C ILE A 149 1.31 -15.20 -10.70
N VAL A 150 2.42 -14.52 -11.00
CA VAL A 150 2.51 -13.63 -12.18
C VAL A 150 2.29 -14.41 -13.46
N SER A 151 2.85 -15.61 -13.59
CA SER A 151 2.70 -16.45 -14.76
C SER A 151 1.27 -16.99 -14.96
N SER A 152 0.49 -17.06 -13.88
CA SER A 152 -0.91 -17.50 -13.91
C SER A 152 -1.92 -16.37 -14.17
N LEU A 153 -1.46 -15.11 -14.26
CA LEU A 153 -2.36 -13.98 -14.48
C LEU A 153 -2.95 -14.01 -15.89
N PRO A 154 -4.22 -13.59 -16.05
CA PRO A 154 -4.81 -13.47 -17.37
C PRO A 154 -4.10 -12.39 -18.19
N GLY A 155 -3.87 -12.65 -19.46
CA GLY A 155 -3.41 -11.62 -20.41
C GLY A 155 -4.42 -10.48 -20.51
N GLN A 156 -3.93 -9.28 -20.79
CA GLN A 156 -4.78 -8.10 -20.98
C GLN A 156 -4.92 -7.81 -22.48
N GLU A 157 -6.16 -7.58 -22.92
CA GLU A 157 -6.46 -7.43 -24.35
C GLU A 157 -6.29 -5.98 -24.84
N PHE A 158 -6.61 -5.00 -23.99
CA PHE A 158 -6.78 -3.61 -24.42
C PHE A 158 -5.79 -2.62 -23.83
N GLY A 159 -4.93 -3.03 -22.91
CA GLY A 159 -3.99 -2.13 -22.28
C GLY A 159 -2.92 -2.81 -21.42
N PRO A 160 -1.97 -2.01 -20.88
CA PRO A 160 -0.77 -2.55 -20.26
C PRO A 160 -0.94 -3.02 -18.81
N PHE A 161 -2.00 -2.59 -18.10
CA PHE A 161 -2.12 -2.84 -16.66
C PHE A 161 -2.35 -4.32 -16.34
N ILE A 162 -1.44 -4.92 -15.58
CA ILE A 162 -1.52 -6.33 -15.17
C ILE A 162 -2.78 -6.58 -14.33
N PHE A 163 -3.10 -5.67 -13.41
CA PHE A 163 -4.30 -5.75 -12.57
C PHE A 163 -5.35 -4.77 -13.04
N SER A 164 -6.38 -5.28 -13.70
CA SER A 164 -7.43 -4.47 -14.32
C SER A 164 -8.77 -5.21 -14.31
N THR A 165 -9.86 -4.47 -14.26
CA THR A 165 -11.22 -4.97 -14.52
C THR A 165 -11.76 -4.44 -15.86
N THR A 166 -10.90 -3.82 -16.66
CA THR A 166 -11.24 -3.19 -17.95
C THR A 166 -10.33 -3.69 -19.09
N GLY A 167 -9.85 -4.96 -19.01
CA GLY A 167 -8.98 -5.53 -20.02
C GLY A 167 -7.61 -4.82 -20.16
N GLY A 168 -7.09 -4.26 -19.07
CA GLY A 168 -5.80 -3.56 -19.06
C GLY A 168 -5.85 -2.07 -19.34
N LEU A 169 -7.02 -1.48 -19.69
CA LEU A 169 -7.13 -0.05 -19.99
C LEU A 169 -6.95 0.85 -18.77
N ARG A 170 -7.37 0.39 -17.62
CA ARG A 170 -7.26 1.15 -16.35
C ARG A 170 -6.73 0.26 -15.24
N PRO A 171 -5.92 0.81 -14.33
CA PRO A 171 -5.44 0.07 -13.19
C PRO A 171 -6.60 -0.30 -12.25
N VAL A 172 -6.41 -1.35 -11.47
CA VAL A 172 -7.35 -1.76 -10.44
C VAL A 172 -7.57 -0.64 -9.40
N SER A 173 -8.83 -0.44 -9.02
CA SER A 173 -9.25 0.56 -8.04
C SER A 173 -10.31 -0.03 -7.10
N GLY A 174 -10.66 0.69 -6.01
CA GLY A 174 -11.66 0.19 -5.06
C GLY A 174 -11.07 -0.62 -3.90
N PHE A 175 -9.85 -0.33 -3.51
CA PHE A 175 -9.11 -1.02 -2.43
C PHE A 175 -9.87 -1.14 -1.12
N SER A 176 -10.65 -0.12 -0.74
CA SER A 176 -11.44 -0.17 0.50
C SER A 176 -12.55 -1.23 0.42
N LYS A 177 -13.19 -1.37 -0.75
CA LYS A 177 -14.22 -2.40 -0.99
C LYS A 177 -13.59 -3.80 -0.99
N ALA A 178 -12.42 -3.95 -1.65
CA ALA A 178 -11.68 -5.21 -1.67
C ALA A 178 -11.24 -5.62 -0.26
N LYS A 179 -10.71 -4.66 0.54
CA LYS A 179 -10.33 -4.91 1.93
C LYS A 179 -11.53 -5.31 2.80
N ALA A 180 -12.65 -4.63 2.66
CA ALA A 180 -13.87 -4.98 3.41
C ALA A 180 -14.39 -6.37 3.03
N ARG A 181 -14.31 -6.75 1.73
CA ARG A 181 -14.66 -8.10 1.26
C ARG A 181 -13.71 -9.14 1.87
N LEU A 182 -12.41 -8.88 1.87
CA LEU A 182 -11.41 -9.76 2.47
C LEU A 182 -11.68 -9.95 3.97
N ASP A 183 -11.92 -8.86 4.73
CA ASP A 183 -12.22 -8.93 6.15
C ASP A 183 -13.48 -9.76 6.43
N LYS A 184 -14.52 -9.61 5.61
CA LYS A 184 -15.74 -10.40 5.74
C LYS A 184 -15.47 -11.89 5.51
N LEU A 185 -14.67 -12.23 4.50
CA LEU A 185 -14.29 -13.62 4.20
C LEU A 185 -13.45 -14.22 5.32
N ILE A 186 -12.48 -13.47 5.85
CA ILE A 186 -11.66 -13.89 7.01
C ILE A 186 -12.57 -14.15 8.21
N SER A 187 -13.48 -13.24 8.53
CA SER A 187 -14.40 -13.42 9.67
C SER A 187 -15.32 -14.63 9.49
N ALA A 188 -15.75 -14.90 8.27
CA ALA A 188 -16.59 -16.08 7.98
C ALA A 188 -15.81 -17.38 8.14
N GLU A 189 -14.52 -17.40 7.81
CA GLU A 189 -13.67 -18.59 7.90
C GLU A 189 -13.17 -18.85 9.33
N THR A 190 -12.78 -17.78 10.03
CA THR A 190 -12.16 -17.90 11.37
C THR A 190 -13.15 -17.77 12.53
N GLY A 191 -14.40 -17.43 12.25
CA GLY A 191 -15.44 -17.17 13.25
C GLY A 191 -15.33 -15.80 13.94
N ALA A 192 -14.29 -15.01 13.67
CA ALA A 192 -14.10 -13.69 14.27
C ALA A 192 -13.29 -12.76 13.34
N PRO A 193 -13.52 -11.43 13.38
CA PRO A 193 -12.70 -10.49 12.63
C PRO A 193 -11.28 -10.41 13.22
N LEU A 194 -10.28 -10.27 12.36
CA LEU A 194 -8.95 -9.90 12.82
C LEU A 194 -8.95 -8.52 13.50
N PRO A 195 -8.09 -8.28 14.50
CA PRO A 195 -7.84 -6.95 15.03
C PRO A 195 -7.59 -5.96 13.91
N HIS A 196 -8.09 -4.73 14.05
CA HIS A 196 -8.10 -3.76 12.96
C HIS A 196 -6.73 -3.57 12.29
N TRP A 197 -6.67 -3.81 10.98
CA TRP A 197 -5.50 -3.69 10.13
C TRP A 197 -5.82 -3.07 8.77
N VAL A 198 -4.82 -2.57 8.08
CA VAL A 198 -4.92 -2.02 6.72
C VAL A 198 -3.90 -2.70 5.79
N ILE A 199 -4.10 -2.61 4.48
CA ILE A 199 -3.21 -3.25 3.48
C ILE A 199 -1.73 -2.86 3.70
N HIS A 200 -1.45 -1.62 4.11
CA HIS A 200 -0.06 -1.20 4.38
C HIS A 200 0.59 -1.90 5.59
N ASP A 201 -0.21 -2.47 6.49
CA ASP A 201 0.32 -3.23 7.62
C ASP A 201 0.90 -4.58 7.17
N LEU A 202 0.51 -5.12 6.00
CA LEU A 202 1.15 -6.30 5.39
C LEU A 202 2.64 -6.02 5.11
N ARG A 203 2.95 -4.88 4.50
CA ARG A 203 4.33 -4.45 4.24
C ARG A 203 5.13 -4.24 5.54
N ARG A 204 4.51 -3.65 6.55
CA ARG A 204 5.14 -3.47 7.86
C ARG A 204 5.41 -4.80 8.54
N SER A 205 4.45 -5.72 8.48
CA SER A 205 4.57 -7.07 9.03
C SER A 205 5.67 -7.85 8.34
N MET A 206 5.73 -7.81 7.00
CA MET A 206 6.82 -8.40 6.22
C MET A 206 8.17 -7.89 6.71
N ALA A 207 8.39 -6.57 6.79
CA ALA A 207 9.65 -6.00 7.24
C ALA A 207 10.07 -6.54 8.62
N THR A 208 9.13 -6.56 9.57
CA THR A 208 9.39 -7.06 10.94
C THR A 208 9.71 -8.55 10.95
N HIS A 209 9.00 -9.35 10.17
CA HIS A 209 9.26 -10.79 10.13
C HIS A 209 10.54 -11.14 9.37
N MET A 210 10.88 -10.39 8.30
CA MET A 210 12.17 -10.52 7.61
C MET A 210 13.34 -10.26 8.58
N GLU A 211 13.23 -9.26 9.45
CA GLU A 211 14.23 -9.00 10.49
C GLU A 211 14.33 -10.18 11.47
N ARG A 212 13.21 -10.76 11.88
CA ARG A 212 13.17 -11.94 12.78
C ARG A 212 13.85 -13.18 12.18
N ILE A 213 13.79 -13.37 10.87
CA ILE A 213 14.49 -14.47 10.18
C ILE A 213 15.94 -14.11 9.80
N GLY A 214 16.48 -13.01 10.36
CA GLY A 214 17.87 -12.63 10.25
C GLY A 214 18.26 -11.97 8.92
N ILE A 215 17.30 -11.34 8.21
CA ILE A 215 17.61 -10.51 7.04
C ILE A 215 18.10 -9.14 7.54
N ALA A 216 19.23 -8.70 7.02
CA ALA A 216 19.86 -7.44 7.45
C ALA A 216 18.93 -6.23 7.16
N PRO A 217 18.78 -5.26 8.09
CA PRO A 217 17.86 -4.14 7.94
C PRO A 217 18.05 -3.34 6.64
N HIS A 218 19.29 -3.13 6.19
CA HIS A 218 19.56 -2.39 4.95
C HIS A 218 19.10 -3.14 3.68
N ILE A 219 19.03 -4.49 3.72
CA ILE A 219 18.47 -5.30 2.63
C ILE A 219 16.93 -5.22 2.66
N ILE A 220 16.32 -5.24 3.85
CA ILE A 220 14.88 -5.02 4.02
C ILE A 220 14.49 -3.65 3.45
N GLU A 221 15.21 -2.59 3.82
CA GLU A 221 14.99 -1.24 3.28
C GLU A 221 15.16 -1.18 1.75
N ALA A 222 16.14 -1.91 1.20
CA ALA A 222 16.33 -2.02 -0.25
C ALA A 222 15.18 -2.77 -0.93
N CYS A 223 14.67 -3.87 -0.36
CA CYS A 223 13.47 -4.56 -0.84
C CYS A 223 12.27 -3.62 -0.85
N LEU A 224 12.09 -2.86 0.22
CA LEU A 224 10.99 -1.91 0.35
C LEU A 224 11.16 -0.65 -0.52
N GLY A 225 12.27 -0.45 -1.22
CA GLY A 225 12.54 0.73 -2.04
C GLY A 225 12.53 2.02 -1.23
N HIS A 226 13.06 1.98 -0.02
CA HIS A 226 13.30 3.17 0.78
C HIS A 226 14.62 3.82 0.38
N VAL A 227 14.57 5.12 0.11
CA VAL A 227 15.77 5.90 -0.14
C VAL A 227 16.46 6.20 1.19
N LEU A 228 17.70 5.78 1.31
CA LEU A 228 18.53 6.16 2.45
C LEU A 228 18.74 7.67 2.43
N LYS A 229 18.34 8.35 3.50
CA LYS A 229 18.52 9.79 3.65
C LYS A 229 19.95 10.12 4.08
N GLY A 230 20.41 11.33 3.69
CA GLY A 230 21.71 11.86 4.08
C GLY A 230 22.88 11.34 3.21
N VAL A 231 24.10 11.57 3.69
CA VAL A 231 25.36 11.28 2.98
C VAL A 231 25.44 9.82 2.51
N ALA A 232 24.93 8.87 3.30
CA ALA A 232 24.90 7.46 2.93
C ALA A 232 24.10 7.16 1.65
N GLY A 233 23.06 7.94 1.36
CA GLY A 233 22.23 7.77 0.15
C GLY A 233 22.90 8.30 -1.12
N THR A 234 23.82 9.25 -0.98
CA THR A 234 24.52 9.87 -2.12
C THR A 234 25.63 8.96 -2.69
N TYR A 235 26.26 8.13 -1.85
CA TYR A 235 27.40 7.30 -2.25
C TYR A 235 27.04 5.82 -2.49
N ARG A 236 25.83 5.35 -2.19
CA ARG A 236 25.42 3.94 -2.38
C ARG A 236 24.70 3.75 -3.71
N HIS A 237 25.46 3.34 -4.72
CA HIS A 237 24.95 2.99 -6.06
C HIS A 237 24.72 1.47 -6.25
N TYR A 238 25.07 0.66 -5.27
CA TYR A 238 24.90 -0.79 -5.34
C TYR A 238 23.43 -1.17 -5.25
N SER A 239 22.95 -1.97 -6.18
CA SER A 239 21.53 -2.29 -6.34
C SER A 239 20.99 -3.33 -5.33
N TYR A 240 21.86 -4.05 -4.66
CA TYR A 240 21.55 -5.18 -3.77
C TYR A 240 20.62 -6.23 -4.44
N LEU A 241 20.75 -6.43 -5.76
CA LEU A 241 19.80 -7.27 -6.49
C LEU A 241 19.88 -8.74 -6.04
N ALA A 242 21.07 -9.28 -5.86
CA ALA A 242 21.27 -10.65 -5.41
C ALA A 242 20.75 -10.84 -3.97
N GLU A 243 21.08 -9.92 -3.07
CA GLU A 243 20.66 -9.96 -1.68
C GLU A 243 19.14 -9.78 -1.54
N LYS A 244 18.53 -8.90 -2.33
CA LYS A 244 17.08 -8.75 -2.39
C LYS A 244 16.41 -10.04 -2.88
N THR A 245 16.99 -10.69 -3.89
CA THR A 245 16.44 -11.94 -4.43
C THR A 245 16.45 -13.04 -3.37
N ASP A 246 17.57 -13.22 -2.67
CA ASP A 246 17.66 -14.17 -1.54
C ASP A 246 16.67 -13.81 -0.43
N ALA A 247 16.64 -12.55 -0.01
CA ALA A 247 15.79 -12.07 1.06
C ALA A 247 14.30 -12.31 0.77
N LEU A 248 13.84 -11.99 -0.44
CA LEU A 248 12.44 -12.19 -0.85
C LEU A 248 12.10 -13.68 -1.00
N GLN A 249 13.04 -14.51 -1.45
CA GLN A 249 12.83 -15.95 -1.49
C GLN A 249 12.73 -16.57 -0.09
N ARG A 250 13.62 -16.16 0.83
CA ARG A 250 13.56 -16.60 2.25
C ARG A 250 12.27 -16.16 2.93
N TRP A 251 11.84 -14.92 2.66
CA TRP A 251 10.55 -14.44 3.17
C TRP A 251 9.37 -15.24 2.62
N ALA A 252 9.36 -15.52 1.32
CA ALA A 252 8.29 -16.31 0.70
C ALA A 252 8.22 -17.73 1.30
N ASN A 253 9.36 -18.35 1.56
CA ASN A 253 9.44 -19.68 2.20
C ASN A 253 8.97 -19.65 3.66
N GLU A 254 9.21 -18.56 4.40
CA GLU A 254 8.74 -18.37 5.78
C GLU A 254 7.21 -18.17 5.82
N LEU A 255 6.69 -17.40 4.88
CA LEU A 255 5.25 -17.15 4.79
C LEU A 255 4.49 -18.42 4.40
N LEU A 256 5.06 -19.20 3.49
CA LEU A 256 4.46 -20.38 2.84
C LEU A 256 5.39 -21.60 3.03
N PRO A 257 5.43 -22.19 4.22
CA PRO A 257 6.26 -23.36 4.51
C PRO A 257 5.83 -24.62 3.77
#